data_bc7edc6141dbb286a69862c4619db67b
#
_entry.id   bc7edc6141dbb286a69862c4619db67b
#
_cell.length_a   1.000
_cell.length_b   1.000
_cell.length_c   1.000
_cell.angle_alpha   90.00
_cell.angle_beta   90.00
_cell.angle_gamma   90.00
#
_symmetry.space_group_name_H-M   'P 1'
#
loop_
_entity.id
_entity.type
_entity.pdbx_description
1 polymer ?
#
loop_
_entity_poly.entity_id
_entity_poly.type
_entity_poly.pdbx_seq_one_letter_code
_entity_poly.pdbx_strand_id
1 'polypeptide(L)'
;MDYRALGELLFPDVEKTPEEYEKMFPPRQLPPQAKVTRLGPSPTGFIHLGNLFGAFADERLAHQSGGIFYLRIEDTDDKRYVDGAVDIIINSLHFFGINFDEGAGPDGETGAYGSYTQSRRGPIYQCFAKKLVAEGKAYPCFLTEDEIAAIRAEQEAHKLTPGIYGKWARSRNLTLDEIREKLSSGMPYVIRLRSDGDMSLPEDQIKRFEIDDAIRGKISMPVNDQD
;
A
#
# COMPACT_ATOMS: atom_id res chain seq x y z
N MET A 1 -21.65 11.74 -9.84
CA MET A 1 -20.22 12.12 -9.87
C MET A 1 -19.59 11.67 -11.18
N ASP A 2 -18.94 12.55 -11.91
CA ASP A 2 -18.05 12.14 -13.01
C ASP A 2 -16.67 11.78 -12.47
N TYR A 3 -16.48 10.49 -12.23
CA TYR A 3 -15.23 9.96 -11.64
C TYR A 3 -14.03 10.05 -12.59
N ARG A 4 -14.25 10.05 -13.92
CA ARG A 4 -13.15 10.25 -14.88
C ARG A 4 -12.65 11.69 -14.81
N ALA A 5 -13.56 12.66 -14.83
CA ALA A 5 -13.20 14.06 -14.65
C ALA A 5 -12.53 14.30 -13.30
N LEU A 6 -12.92 13.60 -12.24
CA LEU A 6 -12.27 13.66 -10.93
C LEU A 6 -10.83 13.11 -10.99
N GLY A 7 -10.61 11.99 -11.68
CA GLY A 7 -9.27 11.42 -11.86
C GLY A 7 -8.33 12.38 -12.59
N GLU A 8 -8.80 13.03 -13.67
CA GLU A 8 -8.00 14.04 -14.39
C GLU A 8 -7.74 15.29 -13.53
N LEU A 9 -8.69 15.70 -12.72
CA LEU A 9 -8.55 16.85 -11.82
C LEU A 9 -7.49 16.62 -10.72
N LEU A 10 -7.47 15.42 -10.13
CA LEU A 10 -6.55 15.09 -9.04
C LEU A 10 -5.14 14.70 -9.50
N PHE A 11 -5.02 14.19 -10.72
CA PHE A 11 -3.76 13.68 -11.27
C PHE A 11 -3.50 14.20 -12.70
N PRO A 12 -3.40 15.55 -12.88
CA PRO A 12 -3.28 16.15 -14.21
C PRO A 12 -1.97 15.77 -14.92
N ASP A 13 -0.89 15.51 -14.16
CA ASP A 13 0.44 15.22 -14.70
C ASP A 13 0.71 13.72 -14.91
N VAL A 14 -0.30 12.87 -14.62
CA VAL A 14 -0.16 11.42 -14.82
C VAL A 14 -0.56 11.06 -16.24
N GLU A 15 0.45 10.86 -17.08
CA GLU A 15 0.31 10.54 -18.50
C GLU A 15 0.22 9.04 -18.78
N LYS A 16 1.01 8.22 -18.03
CA LYS A 16 1.04 6.77 -18.24
C LYS A 16 -0.21 6.07 -17.75
N THR A 17 -0.60 5.04 -18.49
CA THR A 17 -1.72 4.17 -18.12
C THR A 17 -1.25 2.93 -17.33
N PRO A 18 -2.15 2.27 -16.57
CA PRO A 18 -1.84 0.99 -15.94
C PRO A 18 -1.34 -0.07 -16.92
N GLU A 19 -1.92 -0.13 -18.11
CA GLU A 19 -1.55 -1.08 -19.17
C GLU A 19 -0.13 -0.86 -19.69
N GLU A 20 0.35 0.38 -19.70
CA GLU A 20 1.74 0.70 -20.02
C GLU A 20 2.70 0.21 -18.95
N TYR A 21 2.32 0.37 -17.66
CA TYR A 21 3.11 -0.20 -16.56
C TYR A 21 3.10 -1.72 -16.56
N GLU A 22 1.97 -2.36 -16.87
CA GLU A 22 1.88 -3.82 -17.00
C GLU A 22 2.77 -4.36 -18.13
N LYS A 23 2.90 -3.62 -19.23
CA LYS A 23 3.85 -3.94 -20.32
C LYS A 23 5.31 -3.72 -19.92
N MET A 24 5.59 -2.69 -19.10
CA MET A 24 6.94 -2.45 -18.57
C MET A 24 7.38 -3.53 -17.57
N PHE A 25 6.43 -4.08 -16.84
CA PHE A 25 6.64 -5.10 -15.81
C PHE A 25 5.83 -6.37 -16.11
N PRO A 26 6.16 -7.10 -17.19
CA PRO A 26 5.40 -8.27 -17.58
C PRO A 26 5.51 -9.38 -16.52
N PRO A 27 4.59 -10.36 -16.51
CA PRO A 27 4.69 -11.52 -15.64
C PRO A 27 6.04 -12.22 -15.77
N ARG A 28 6.62 -12.59 -14.63
CA ARG A 28 7.91 -13.29 -14.58
C ARG A 28 7.81 -14.65 -15.26
N GLN A 29 8.85 -15.03 -15.99
CA GLN A 29 8.98 -16.37 -16.58
C GLN A 29 9.60 -17.32 -15.54
N LEU A 30 8.77 -17.83 -14.65
CA LEU A 30 9.17 -18.71 -13.55
C LEU A 30 8.40 -20.04 -13.62
N PRO A 31 8.93 -21.13 -13.00
CA PRO A 31 8.18 -22.37 -12.86
C PRO A 31 6.81 -22.14 -12.18
N PRO A 32 5.77 -22.93 -12.51
CA PRO A 32 4.42 -22.71 -11.97
C PRO A 32 4.33 -22.74 -10.44
N GLN A 33 5.21 -23.48 -9.77
CA GLN A 33 5.27 -23.57 -8.31
C GLN A 33 6.13 -22.49 -7.66
N ALA A 34 6.88 -21.71 -8.44
CA ALA A 34 7.83 -20.72 -7.94
C ALA A 34 7.13 -19.64 -7.10
N LYS A 35 7.74 -19.33 -5.97
CA LYS A 35 7.28 -18.25 -5.07
C LYS A 35 8.11 -17.02 -5.29
N VAL A 36 7.43 -15.87 -5.38
CA VAL A 36 8.09 -14.58 -5.38
C VAL A 36 7.80 -13.94 -4.03
N THR A 37 8.84 -13.78 -3.23
CA THR A 37 8.74 -13.26 -1.87
C THR A 37 9.49 -11.94 -1.73
N ARG A 38 9.14 -11.15 -0.72
CA ARG A 38 9.67 -9.80 -0.54
C ARG A 38 9.94 -9.48 0.92
N LEU A 39 11.14 -9.03 1.20
CA LEU A 39 11.40 -8.26 2.41
C LEU A 39 11.24 -6.76 2.12
N GLY A 40 10.47 -6.06 2.95
CA GLY A 40 10.19 -4.61 2.82
C GLY A 40 10.56 -3.85 4.10
N PRO A 41 11.84 -3.73 4.47
CA PRO A 41 12.22 -3.02 5.67
C PRO A 41 12.14 -1.51 5.47
N SER A 42 11.71 -0.80 6.53
CA SER A 42 11.89 0.66 6.61
C SER A 42 13.29 0.96 7.16
N PRO A 43 14.01 1.95 6.60
CA PRO A 43 15.37 2.30 7.03
C PRO A 43 15.34 3.16 8.31
N THR A 44 14.78 2.60 9.39
CA THR A 44 14.54 3.29 10.67
C THR A 44 15.57 2.93 11.75
N GLY A 45 16.65 2.23 11.37
CA GLY A 45 17.73 1.82 12.26
C GLY A 45 18.15 0.37 12.07
N PHE A 46 18.38 -0.33 13.18
CA PHE A 46 18.90 -1.69 13.15
C PHE A 46 17.83 -2.72 12.82
N ILE A 47 18.26 -3.78 12.13
CA ILE A 47 17.44 -4.95 11.91
C ILE A 47 17.33 -5.74 13.24
N HIS A 48 16.15 -6.23 13.57
CA HIS A 48 15.93 -7.05 14.75
C HIS A 48 15.63 -8.52 14.37
N LEU A 49 15.67 -9.43 15.36
CA LEU A 49 15.51 -10.87 15.14
C LEU A 49 14.24 -11.22 14.36
N GLY A 50 13.14 -10.49 14.59
CA GLY A 50 11.89 -10.71 13.86
C GLY A 50 12.01 -10.45 12.36
N ASN A 51 12.76 -9.41 11.95
CA ASN A 51 13.04 -9.13 10.54
C ASN A 51 13.92 -10.23 9.92
N LEU A 52 14.93 -10.70 10.65
CA LEU A 52 15.81 -11.79 10.19
C LEU A 52 15.04 -13.09 10.01
N PHE A 53 14.16 -13.42 10.97
CA PHE A 53 13.33 -14.62 10.86
C PHE A 53 12.39 -14.55 9.65
N GLY A 54 11.72 -13.42 9.44
CA GLY A 54 10.86 -13.21 8.27
C GLY A 54 11.66 -13.31 6.97
N ALA A 55 12.80 -12.62 6.89
CA ALA A 55 13.66 -12.65 5.71
C ALA A 55 14.19 -14.06 5.41
N PHE A 56 14.57 -14.83 6.45
CA PHE A 56 15.00 -16.21 6.29
C PHE A 56 13.88 -17.09 5.73
N ALA A 57 12.65 -16.98 6.25
CA ALA A 57 11.52 -17.72 5.76
C ALA A 57 11.18 -17.37 4.30
N ASP A 58 11.17 -16.09 3.97
CA ASP A 58 10.89 -15.58 2.63
C ASP A 58 11.93 -16.06 1.62
N GLU A 59 13.21 -15.97 1.97
CA GLU A 59 14.33 -16.44 1.11
C GLU A 59 14.21 -17.95 0.86
N ARG A 60 13.98 -18.76 1.91
CA ARG A 60 13.86 -20.22 1.77
C ARG A 60 12.64 -20.62 0.94
N LEU A 61 11.49 -19.98 1.13
CA LEU A 61 10.29 -20.22 0.33
C LEU A 61 10.52 -19.93 -1.16
N ALA A 62 11.18 -18.81 -1.47
CA ALA A 62 11.52 -18.46 -2.84
C ALA A 62 12.49 -19.47 -3.45
N HIS A 63 13.67 -19.64 -2.85
CA HIS A 63 14.74 -20.43 -3.42
C HIS A 63 14.38 -21.92 -3.52
N GLN A 64 13.73 -22.50 -2.52
CA GLN A 64 13.28 -23.92 -2.58
C GLN A 64 12.24 -24.18 -3.66
N SER A 65 11.48 -23.16 -4.06
CA SER A 65 10.49 -23.27 -5.14
C SER A 65 11.03 -22.91 -6.53
N GLY A 66 12.30 -22.50 -6.64
CA GLY A 66 12.87 -21.96 -7.87
C GLY A 66 12.34 -20.58 -8.24
N GLY A 67 11.96 -19.80 -7.23
CA GLY A 67 11.42 -18.46 -7.35
C GLY A 67 12.44 -17.35 -7.07
N ILE A 68 11.95 -16.19 -6.68
CA ILE A 68 12.72 -14.96 -6.50
C ILE A 68 12.45 -14.38 -5.12
N PHE A 69 13.50 -14.09 -4.36
CA PHE A 69 13.45 -13.27 -3.16
C PHE A 69 14.02 -11.89 -3.45
N TYR A 70 13.25 -10.82 -3.18
CA TYR A 70 13.71 -9.46 -3.44
C TYR A 70 13.61 -8.54 -2.23
N LEU A 71 14.53 -7.57 -2.18
CA LEU A 71 14.58 -6.53 -1.15
C LEU A 71 14.01 -5.22 -1.71
N ARG A 72 12.97 -4.67 -1.08
CA ARG A 72 12.47 -3.32 -1.36
C ARG A 72 12.54 -2.45 -0.12
N ILE A 73 13.30 -1.40 -0.18
CA ILE A 73 13.40 -0.42 0.90
C ILE A 73 12.11 0.41 0.94
N GLU A 74 11.44 0.42 2.10
CA GLU A 74 10.21 1.16 2.33
C GLU A 74 10.53 2.44 3.11
N ASP A 75 11.05 3.44 2.40
CA ASP A 75 11.63 4.69 2.89
C ASP A 75 10.65 5.87 2.95
N THR A 76 9.35 5.60 3.03
CA THR A 76 8.31 6.64 3.02
C THR A 76 8.08 7.31 4.39
N ASP A 77 8.76 6.86 5.44
CA ASP A 77 8.70 7.45 6.77
C ASP A 77 9.93 8.34 7.03
N ASP A 78 9.87 9.55 6.52
CA ASP A 78 10.96 10.53 6.64
C ASP A 78 11.28 10.91 8.10
N LYS A 79 10.30 10.80 9.01
CA LYS A 79 10.47 11.15 10.43
C LYS A 79 11.39 10.17 11.18
N ARG A 80 11.47 8.93 10.71
CA ARG A 80 12.26 7.87 11.34
C ARG A 80 13.42 7.38 10.46
N TYR A 81 13.68 8.05 9.35
CA TYR A 81 14.79 7.70 8.47
C TYR A 81 16.14 7.86 9.20
N VAL A 82 17.01 6.88 9.09
CA VAL A 82 18.36 6.89 9.66
C VAL A 82 19.39 6.70 8.55
N ASP A 83 20.30 7.64 8.43
CA ASP A 83 21.39 7.56 7.45
C ASP A 83 22.23 6.30 7.66
N GLY A 84 22.54 5.60 6.56
CA GLY A 84 23.29 4.34 6.59
C GLY A 84 22.48 3.11 7.01
N ALA A 85 21.19 3.26 7.38
CA ALA A 85 20.38 2.11 7.80
C ALA A 85 20.17 1.09 6.66
N VAL A 86 20.15 1.53 5.42
CA VAL A 86 20.03 0.62 4.26
C VAL A 86 21.21 -0.31 4.17
N ASP A 87 22.43 0.22 4.30
CA ASP A 87 23.67 -0.58 4.29
C ASP A 87 23.72 -1.54 5.48
N ILE A 88 23.30 -1.07 6.66
CA ILE A 88 23.21 -1.91 7.86
C ILE A 88 22.26 -3.09 7.64
N ILE A 89 21.08 -2.83 7.05
CA ILE A 89 20.09 -3.88 6.72
C ILE A 89 20.71 -4.90 5.76
N ILE A 90 21.29 -4.45 4.66
CA ILE A 90 21.88 -5.32 3.62
C ILE A 90 23.02 -6.16 4.20
N ASN A 91 23.96 -5.51 4.89
CA ASN A 91 25.10 -6.18 5.49
C ASN A 91 24.69 -7.18 6.58
N SER A 92 23.66 -6.84 7.38
CA SER A 92 23.11 -7.77 8.38
C SER A 92 22.49 -9.01 7.74
N LEU A 93 21.71 -8.85 6.67
CA LEU A 93 21.12 -9.99 5.93
C LEU A 93 22.23 -10.89 5.38
N HIS A 94 23.23 -10.32 4.71
CA HIS A 94 24.36 -11.07 4.16
C HIS A 94 25.18 -11.77 5.25
N PHE A 95 25.39 -11.13 6.40
CA PHE A 95 26.11 -11.75 7.54
C PHE A 95 25.41 -13.03 8.03
N PHE A 96 24.07 -13.06 8.01
CA PHE A 96 23.29 -14.24 8.35
C PHE A 96 23.04 -15.19 7.17
N GLY A 97 23.70 -14.99 6.04
CA GLY A 97 23.58 -15.84 4.85
C GLY A 97 22.25 -15.71 4.13
N ILE A 98 21.53 -14.62 4.33
CA ILE A 98 20.26 -14.30 3.65
C ILE A 98 20.61 -13.43 2.44
N ASN A 99 20.37 -13.98 1.23
CA ASN A 99 20.70 -13.31 -0.02
C ASN A 99 19.45 -13.11 -0.86
N PHE A 100 19.30 -11.92 -1.42
CA PHE A 100 18.21 -11.59 -2.34
C PHE A 100 18.72 -11.57 -3.79
N ASP A 101 17.83 -11.96 -4.69
CA ASP A 101 18.11 -12.09 -6.13
C ASP A 101 17.96 -10.74 -6.84
N GLU A 102 17.07 -9.88 -6.34
CA GLU A 102 16.77 -8.55 -6.87
C GLU A 102 16.56 -7.57 -5.70
N GLY A 103 16.74 -6.29 -5.97
CA GLY A 103 16.43 -5.27 -4.97
C GLY A 103 17.45 -4.17 -4.86
N ALA A 104 17.34 -3.42 -3.76
CA ALA A 104 18.31 -2.42 -3.38
C ALA A 104 19.61 -3.10 -2.91
N GLY A 105 20.74 -2.57 -3.35
CA GLY A 105 22.08 -3.02 -2.98
C GLY A 105 23.01 -1.86 -2.68
N PRO A 106 24.21 -2.13 -2.14
CA PRO A 106 25.18 -1.07 -1.82
C PRO A 106 25.66 -0.32 -3.06
N ASP A 107 25.73 -1.01 -4.21
CA ASP A 107 26.19 -0.43 -5.48
C ASP A 107 25.02 0.02 -6.38
N GLY A 108 23.80 0.05 -5.85
CA GLY A 108 22.59 0.39 -6.58
C GLY A 108 21.54 -0.73 -6.61
N GLU A 109 20.54 -0.55 -7.45
CA GLU A 109 19.44 -1.52 -7.58
C GLU A 109 19.75 -2.56 -8.65
N THR A 110 19.39 -3.83 -8.39
CA THR A 110 19.48 -4.94 -9.36
C THR A 110 18.13 -5.56 -9.60
N GLY A 111 17.85 -6.01 -10.83
CA GLY A 111 16.60 -6.65 -11.23
C GLY A 111 15.78 -5.82 -12.21
N ALA A 112 14.75 -6.46 -12.79
CA ALA A 112 13.95 -5.89 -13.88
C ALA A 112 12.64 -5.21 -13.43
N TYR A 113 12.30 -5.28 -12.14
CA TYR A 113 11.01 -4.80 -11.59
C TYR A 113 11.17 -3.63 -10.63
N GLY A 114 12.30 -2.87 -10.73
CA GLY A 114 12.59 -1.69 -9.94
C GLY A 114 11.65 -0.50 -10.23
N SER A 115 11.72 0.66 -9.56
CA SER A 115 12.70 0.86 -8.50
C SER A 115 12.38 0.00 -7.27
N TYR A 116 13.40 -0.47 -6.58
CA TYR A 116 13.30 -1.22 -5.33
C TYR A 116 13.41 -0.29 -4.10
N THR A 117 13.22 1.00 -4.30
CA THR A 117 13.09 2.03 -3.27
C THR A 117 11.69 2.63 -3.39
N GLN A 118 10.89 2.55 -2.34
CA GLN A 118 9.46 2.87 -2.40
C GLN A 118 9.19 4.31 -2.80
N SER A 119 9.94 5.28 -2.27
CA SER A 119 9.79 6.71 -2.61
C SER A 119 9.94 6.99 -4.12
N ARG A 120 10.74 6.20 -4.84
CA ARG A 120 10.94 6.33 -6.28
C ARG A 120 9.81 5.73 -7.13
N ARG A 121 8.82 5.07 -6.50
CA ARG A 121 7.67 4.46 -7.17
C ARG A 121 6.45 5.39 -7.24
N GLY A 122 6.57 6.63 -6.81
CA GLY A 122 5.50 7.64 -6.83
C GLY A 122 4.70 7.68 -8.13
N PRO A 123 5.33 7.77 -9.32
CA PRO A 123 4.59 7.79 -10.60
C PRO A 123 3.73 6.55 -10.85
N ILE A 124 4.19 5.36 -10.43
CA ILE A 124 3.40 4.12 -10.54
C ILE A 124 2.18 4.22 -9.62
N TYR A 125 2.38 4.61 -8.35
CA TYR A 125 1.30 4.72 -7.38
C TYR A 125 0.26 5.75 -7.81
N GLN A 126 0.68 6.91 -8.31
CA GLN A 126 -0.21 7.94 -8.83
C GLN A 126 -1.06 7.45 -10.01
N CYS A 127 -0.47 6.70 -10.93
CA CYS A 127 -1.19 6.10 -12.06
C CYS A 127 -2.32 5.17 -11.59
N PHE A 128 -2.01 4.24 -10.68
CA PHE A 128 -3.02 3.33 -10.16
C PHE A 128 -4.03 4.02 -9.23
N ALA A 129 -3.62 5.04 -8.47
CA ALA A 129 -4.54 5.87 -7.70
C ALA A 129 -5.52 6.63 -8.61
N LYS A 130 -5.04 7.23 -9.73
CA LYS A 130 -5.88 7.85 -10.75
C LYS A 130 -6.92 6.87 -11.29
N LYS A 131 -6.51 5.63 -11.61
CA LYS A 131 -7.43 4.57 -12.05
C LYS A 131 -8.50 4.28 -11.01
N LEU A 132 -8.11 4.08 -9.74
CA LEU A 132 -9.07 3.79 -8.66
C LEU A 132 -10.07 4.94 -8.47
N VAL A 133 -9.62 6.19 -8.57
CA VAL A 133 -10.51 7.36 -8.53
C VAL A 133 -11.45 7.38 -9.74
N ALA A 134 -10.93 7.15 -10.95
CA ALA A 134 -11.74 7.12 -12.17
C ALA A 134 -12.77 5.98 -12.19
N GLU A 135 -12.54 4.91 -11.43
CA GLU A 135 -13.48 3.80 -11.22
C GLU A 135 -14.44 4.04 -10.02
N GLY A 136 -14.32 5.17 -9.32
CA GLY A 136 -15.12 5.48 -8.13
C GLY A 136 -14.76 4.66 -6.89
N LYS A 137 -13.64 3.95 -6.91
CA LYS A 137 -13.12 3.11 -5.82
C LYS A 137 -12.24 3.87 -4.82
N ALA A 138 -11.92 5.12 -5.12
CA ALA A 138 -11.17 6.01 -4.24
C ALA A 138 -11.68 7.44 -4.38
N TYR A 139 -11.35 8.28 -3.38
CA TYR A 139 -11.78 9.67 -3.33
C TYR A 139 -10.77 10.54 -2.56
N PRO A 140 -10.72 11.87 -2.81
CA PRO A 140 -9.88 12.77 -2.03
C PRO A 140 -10.48 13.02 -0.65
N CYS A 141 -9.71 12.80 0.39
CA CYS A 141 -10.10 13.06 1.77
C CYS A 141 -9.35 14.29 2.28
N PHE A 142 -10.07 15.32 2.68
CA PHE A 142 -9.55 16.62 3.14
C PHE A 142 -9.51 16.76 4.66
N LEU A 143 -9.68 15.67 5.40
CA LEU A 143 -9.57 15.69 6.86
C LEU A 143 -8.12 15.98 7.28
N THR A 144 -7.97 16.91 8.20
CA THR A 144 -6.68 17.22 8.82
C THR A 144 -6.29 16.18 9.87
N GLU A 145 -5.02 16.16 10.29
CA GLU A 145 -4.57 15.29 11.39
C GLU A 145 -5.34 15.56 12.69
N ASP A 146 -5.61 16.83 13.00
CA ASP A 146 -6.38 17.24 14.19
C ASP A 146 -7.84 16.75 14.13
N GLU A 147 -8.48 16.85 12.96
CA GLU A 147 -9.83 16.32 12.77
C GLU A 147 -9.88 14.81 12.90
N ILE A 148 -8.89 14.11 12.37
CA ILE A 148 -8.76 12.64 12.50
C ILE A 148 -8.55 12.26 13.96
N ALA A 149 -7.70 12.98 14.69
CA ALA A 149 -7.48 12.77 16.13
C ALA A 149 -8.75 13.01 16.95
N ALA A 150 -9.52 14.07 16.65
CA ALA A 150 -10.80 14.36 17.30
C ALA A 150 -11.84 13.26 17.01
N ILE A 151 -11.95 12.80 15.77
CA ILE A 151 -12.83 11.69 15.36
C ILE A 151 -12.47 10.42 16.16
N ARG A 152 -11.19 10.11 16.23
CA ARG A 152 -10.71 8.95 16.98
C ARG A 152 -11.08 9.03 18.47
N ALA A 153 -10.86 10.18 19.10
CA ALA A 153 -11.21 10.39 20.51
C ALA A 153 -12.72 10.25 20.76
N GLU A 154 -13.57 10.78 19.85
CA GLU A 154 -15.02 10.60 19.90
C GLU A 154 -15.40 9.11 19.83
N GLN A 155 -14.82 8.39 18.89
CA GLN A 155 -15.11 6.96 18.68
C GLN A 155 -14.68 6.13 19.89
N GLU A 156 -13.49 6.35 20.42
CA GLU A 156 -12.96 5.66 21.60
C GLU A 156 -13.84 5.92 22.85
N ALA A 157 -14.30 7.17 23.03
CA ALA A 157 -15.22 7.52 24.14
C ALA A 157 -16.56 6.77 24.05
N HIS A 158 -17.02 6.45 22.86
CA HIS A 158 -18.24 5.67 22.61
C HIS A 158 -17.97 4.17 22.44
N LYS A 159 -16.74 3.69 22.68
CA LYS A 159 -16.31 2.29 22.50
C LYS A 159 -16.53 1.77 21.07
N LEU A 160 -16.42 2.64 20.10
CA LEU A 160 -16.47 2.30 18.68
C LEU A 160 -15.05 2.07 18.15
N THR A 161 -14.94 1.28 17.09
CA THR A 161 -13.65 1.05 16.43
C THR A 161 -13.20 2.34 15.73
N PRO A 162 -11.98 2.87 16.03
CA PRO A 162 -11.48 4.05 15.35
C PRO A 162 -11.32 3.83 13.84
N GLY A 163 -11.79 4.80 13.04
CA GLY A 163 -11.67 4.74 11.59
C GLY A 163 -12.48 5.84 10.89
N ILE A 164 -12.33 5.92 9.57
CA ILE A 164 -13.08 6.87 8.74
C ILE A 164 -14.19 6.13 8.01
N TYR A 165 -15.40 6.18 8.56
CA TYR A 165 -16.59 5.51 8.05
C TYR A 165 -17.87 6.25 8.45
N GLY A 166 -18.99 5.92 7.85
CA GLY A 166 -20.30 6.49 8.15
C GLY A 166 -20.28 8.04 8.15
N LYS A 167 -20.74 8.66 9.24
CA LYS A 167 -20.78 10.12 9.41
C LYS A 167 -19.40 10.79 9.43
N TRP A 168 -18.35 10.04 9.74
CA TRP A 168 -16.98 10.55 9.79
C TRP A 168 -16.27 10.53 8.43
N ALA A 169 -16.77 9.78 7.46
CA ALA A 169 -16.27 9.80 6.08
C ALA A 169 -16.79 11.02 5.29
N ARG A 170 -16.59 12.22 5.84
CA ARG A 170 -17.20 13.49 5.37
C ARG A 170 -16.85 13.82 3.91
N SER A 171 -15.67 13.45 3.46
CA SER A 171 -15.23 13.71 2.09
C SER A 171 -15.74 12.70 1.06
N ARG A 172 -16.30 11.57 1.51
CA ARG A 172 -16.67 10.43 0.66
C ARG A 172 -17.69 10.77 -0.43
N ASN A 173 -18.61 11.69 -0.14
CA ASN A 173 -19.74 12.01 -1.00
C ASN A 173 -19.73 13.47 -1.48
N LEU A 174 -18.59 14.14 -1.42
CA LEU A 174 -18.43 15.49 -1.97
C LEU A 174 -18.71 15.47 -3.48
N THR A 175 -19.34 16.51 -3.97
CA THR A 175 -19.54 16.75 -5.41
C THR A 175 -18.24 17.21 -6.06
N LEU A 176 -18.18 17.12 -7.40
CA LEU A 176 -17.00 17.56 -8.15
C LEU A 176 -16.71 19.06 -7.93
N ASP A 177 -17.76 19.87 -7.79
CA ASP A 177 -17.61 21.33 -7.59
C ASP A 177 -17.10 21.66 -6.17
N GLU A 178 -17.57 20.95 -5.14
CA GLU A 178 -17.03 21.07 -3.77
C GLU A 178 -15.55 20.64 -3.70
N ILE A 179 -15.18 19.60 -4.44
CA ILE A 179 -13.78 19.17 -4.53
C ILE A 179 -12.93 20.23 -5.24
N ARG A 180 -13.41 20.81 -6.34
CA ARG A 180 -12.72 21.90 -7.05
C ARG A 180 -12.51 23.12 -6.17
N GLU A 181 -13.50 23.51 -5.38
CA GLU A 181 -13.42 24.62 -4.45
C GLU A 181 -12.32 24.36 -3.40
N LYS A 182 -12.30 23.16 -2.80
CA LYS A 182 -11.27 22.78 -1.82
C LYS A 182 -9.87 22.78 -2.42
N LEU A 183 -9.70 22.23 -3.61
CA LEU A 183 -8.42 22.23 -4.32
C LEU A 183 -7.96 23.65 -4.68
N SER A 184 -8.88 24.51 -5.15
CA SER A 184 -8.56 25.90 -5.50
C SER A 184 -8.17 26.75 -4.29
N SER A 185 -8.67 26.39 -3.10
CA SER A 185 -8.26 27.01 -1.83
C SER A 185 -6.93 26.45 -1.28
N GLY A 186 -6.29 25.51 -1.98
CA GLY A 186 -5.03 24.91 -1.57
C GLY A 186 -5.14 23.91 -0.41
N MET A 187 -6.34 23.38 -0.12
CA MET A 187 -6.49 22.38 0.93
C MET A 187 -5.72 21.10 0.59
N PRO A 188 -4.86 20.62 1.49
CA PRO A 188 -4.18 19.35 1.32
C PRO A 188 -5.18 18.19 1.40
N TYR A 189 -4.87 17.11 0.70
CA TYR A 189 -5.71 15.90 0.72
C TYR A 189 -4.87 14.63 0.60
N VAL A 190 -5.46 13.54 1.03
CA VAL A 190 -4.96 12.18 0.76
C VAL A 190 -5.96 11.41 -0.07
N ILE A 191 -5.50 10.46 -0.85
CA ILE A 191 -6.41 9.54 -1.55
C ILE A 191 -6.78 8.41 -0.60
N ARG A 192 -8.08 8.23 -0.38
CA ARG A 192 -8.64 7.19 0.47
C ARG A 192 -9.40 6.18 -0.37
N LEU A 193 -9.21 4.91 -0.10
CA LEU A 193 -10.01 3.86 -0.72
C LEU A 193 -11.45 3.94 -0.21
N ARG A 194 -12.40 3.64 -1.08
CA ARG A 194 -13.81 3.56 -0.74
C ARG A 194 -14.15 2.12 -0.41
N SER A 195 -14.43 1.83 0.84
CA SER A 195 -14.97 0.52 1.20
C SER A 195 -16.41 0.37 0.68
N ASP A 196 -16.78 -0.81 0.27
CA ASP A 196 -18.15 -1.20 -0.08
C ASP A 196 -18.79 -2.11 0.98
N GLY A 197 -18.19 -2.18 2.16
CA GLY A 197 -18.74 -2.82 3.33
C GLY A 197 -19.83 -1.98 4.00
N ASP A 198 -20.73 -2.65 4.71
CA ASP A 198 -21.71 -2.05 5.59
C ASP A 198 -21.86 -2.91 6.83
N MET A 199 -21.24 -2.47 7.93
CA MET A 199 -21.25 -3.16 9.21
C MET A 199 -22.52 -2.89 10.04
N SER A 200 -23.44 -2.06 9.53
CA SER A 200 -24.75 -1.83 10.17
C SER A 200 -25.78 -2.90 9.81
N LEU A 201 -25.50 -3.71 8.81
CA LEU A 201 -26.37 -4.81 8.37
C LEU A 201 -26.35 -5.98 9.36
N PRO A 202 -27.41 -6.82 9.40
CA PRO A 202 -27.38 -8.10 10.07
C PRO A 202 -26.20 -8.97 9.62
N GLU A 203 -25.63 -9.78 10.51
CA GLU A 203 -24.39 -10.53 10.27
C GLU A 203 -24.47 -11.41 9.00
N ASP A 204 -25.62 -12.00 8.73
CA ASP A 204 -25.89 -12.81 7.55
C ASP A 204 -26.01 -12.05 6.23
N GLN A 205 -26.12 -10.71 6.29
CA GLN A 205 -26.17 -9.81 5.14
C GLN A 205 -24.88 -9.02 4.91
N ILE A 206 -23.94 -9.08 5.86
CA ILE A 206 -22.63 -8.43 5.72
C ILE A 206 -21.88 -9.07 4.55
N LYS A 207 -21.45 -8.24 3.61
CA LYS A 207 -20.58 -8.68 2.52
C LYS A 207 -19.32 -9.32 3.06
N ARG A 208 -18.97 -10.50 2.54
CA ARG A 208 -17.77 -11.24 2.94
C ARG A 208 -16.95 -11.56 1.70
N PHE A 209 -15.64 -11.68 1.87
CA PHE A 209 -14.77 -12.23 0.86
C PHE A 209 -14.06 -13.47 1.42
N GLU A 210 -13.77 -14.40 0.52
CA GLU A 210 -13.07 -15.63 0.84
C GLU A 210 -11.67 -15.58 0.24
N ILE A 211 -10.70 -16.02 1.02
CA ILE A 211 -9.31 -16.17 0.59
C ILE A 211 -8.83 -17.58 0.93
N ASP A 212 -8.01 -18.13 0.06
CA ASP A 212 -7.26 -19.36 0.36
C ASP A 212 -5.92 -18.97 0.99
N ASP A 213 -5.89 -18.96 2.33
CA ASP A 213 -4.66 -18.70 3.09
C ASP A 213 -3.75 -19.92 3.06
N ALA A 214 -2.46 -19.72 2.76
CA ALA A 214 -1.51 -20.81 2.60
C ALA A 214 -1.26 -21.63 3.88
N ILE A 215 -1.62 -21.10 5.06
CA ILE A 215 -1.41 -21.74 6.36
C ILE A 215 -2.74 -22.20 6.96
N ARG A 216 -3.78 -21.34 6.88
CA ARG A 216 -5.08 -21.55 7.53
C ARG A 216 -6.15 -22.16 6.62
N GLY A 217 -5.86 -22.28 5.31
CA GLY A 217 -6.84 -22.71 4.32
C GLY A 217 -7.89 -21.63 4.02
N LYS A 218 -9.13 -22.00 3.77
CA LYS A 218 -10.19 -21.05 3.43
C LYS A 218 -10.57 -20.19 4.64
N ILE A 219 -10.43 -18.87 4.48
CA ILE A 219 -10.81 -17.87 5.47
C ILE A 219 -11.90 -16.98 4.87
N SER A 220 -12.99 -16.79 5.60
CA SER A 220 -14.04 -15.84 5.26
C SER A 220 -13.95 -14.63 6.18
N MET A 221 -13.79 -13.43 5.58
CA MET A 221 -13.66 -12.17 6.32
C MET A 221 -14.76 -11.19 5.91
N PRO A 222 -15.37 -10.46 6.86
CA PRO A 222 -16.32 -9.40 6.52
C PRO A 222 -15.59 -8.26 5.80
N VAL A 223 -16.26 -7.64 4.84
CA VAL A 223 -15.83 -6.39 4.25
C VAL A 223 -16.17 -5.27 5.23
N ASN A 224 -15.15 -4.64 5.80
CA ASN A 224 -15.32 -3.54 6.75
C ASN A 224 -15.85 -2.29 6.02
N ASP A 225 -16.61 -1.44 6.71
CA ASP A 225 -17.12 -0.15 6.20
C ASP A 225 -16.11 1.01 6.31
N GLN A 226 -14.92 0.74 6.84
CA GLN A 226 -13.85 1.75 6.97
C GLN A 226 -13.16 2.02 5.62
N ASP A 227 -13.09 3.29 5.31
CA ASP A 227 -12.39 3.81 4.12
C ASP A 227 -10.90 4.00 4.35
#